data_4fa03ecbfc9b63783d30db702dccc005
#
_entry.id   4fa03ecbfc9b63783d30db702dccc005
#
_cell.length_a   1.000
_cell.length_b   1.000
_cell.length_c   1.000
_cell.angle_alpha   90.00
_cell.angle_beta   90.00
_cell.angle_gamma   90.00
#
_symmetry.space_group_name_H-M   'P 1'
#
loop_
_entity.id
_entity.type
_entity.pdbx_description
1 polymer ?
#
loop_
_entity_poly.entity_id
_entity_poly.type
_entity_poly.pdbx_seq_one_letter_code
_entity_poly.pdbx_strand_id
1 'polypeptide(L)'
;MQPTVTQNIESFKKTKKIRFLFKAAAQILKEKRGYEMAYGGYCILFRPPSPIRTVDDEELRVIIDNFCSQYLYGFFYTREQLISKFGEQYDVRSLPSDFAVARIESIAKTDDFLIIGEYADNSARIAHITKNACTIHNFYNQIAGVRHIHAIYYCRISGTVFVTTGDTLKLLDQWQIKENELVYVKRIKKRFAGYTAITKANDTFYFGTDFSSRPNYIESLDRKKHFFPKKAYYKHCLTFYSVLDRYVAAINTAMDEFGKQKTLSIFDGVKKEFIFCEEMEKIIEPYKDNSSRL
;
A
#
# COMPACT_ATOMS: atom_id res chain seq x y z
N MET A 1 -1.26 12.61 23.65
CA MET A 1 -2.45 13.46 23.90
C MET A 1 -2.57 14.46 22.74
N GLN A 2 -3.75 14.65 22.16
CA GLN A 2 -3.95 15.69 21.12
C GLN A 2 -4.19 17.04 21.84
N PRO A 3 -3.66 18.16 21.32
CA PRO A 3 -3.88 19.46 21.90
C PRO A 3 -5.37 19.84 21.85
N THR A 4 -5.86 20.47 22.92
CA THR A 4 -7.24 20.96 23.02
C THR A 4 -7.51 22.14 22.09
N VAL A 5 -8.79 22.51 21.90
CA VAL A 5 -9.20 23.73 21.16
C VAL A 5 -8.45 24.95 21.71
N THR A 6 -8.46 25.14 23.04
CA THR A 6 -7.79 26.25 23.71
C THR A 6 -6.31 26.28 23.40
N GLN A 7 -5.61 25.16 23.50
CA GLN A 7 -4.17 25.07 23.19
C GLN A 7 -3.86 25.38 21.73
N ASN A 8 -4.75 25.01 20.80
CA ASN A 8 -4.58 25.37 19.40
C ASN A 8 -4.79 26.87 19.15
N ILE A 9 -5.77 27.51 19.83
CA ILE A 9 -6.01 28.96 19.76
C ILE A 9 -4.81 29.72 20.33
N GLU A 10 -4.28 29.32 21.49
CA GLU A 10 -3.11 29.91 22.09
C GLU A 10 -1.86 29.77 21.19
N SER A 11 -1.69 28.61 20.60
CA SER A 11 -0.62 28.35 19.63
C SER A 11 -0.74 29.24 18.39
N PHE A 12 -1.97 29.53 17.91
CA PHE A 12 -2.19 30.51 16.86
C PHE A 12 -1.82 31.91 17.29
N LYS A 13 -2.29 32.37 18.47
CA LYS A 13 -1.95 33.68 19.02
C LYS A 13 -0.45 33.90 19.11
N LYS A 14 0.28 32.87 19.57
CA LYS A 14 1.74 32.90 19.73
C LYS A 14 2.50 32.86 18.40
N THR A 15 2.09 32.04 17.45
CA THR A 15 2.86 31.74 16.25
C THR A 15 2.32 32.39 14.98
N LYS A 16 1.08 32.92 15.01
CA LYS A 16 0.31 33.43 13.86
C LYS A 16 0.15 32.42 12.71
N LYS A 17 0.39 31.13 12.98
CA LYS A 17 0.24 30.08 11.97
C LYS A 17 -1.22 29.68 11.84
N ILE A 18 -1.87 30.09 10.77
CA ILE A 18 -3.31 29.86 10.48
C ILE A 18 -3.76 28.40 10.63
N ARG A 19 -2.85 27.44 10.47
CA ARG A 19 -3.09 26.01 10.69
C ARG A 19 -3.65 25.69 12.09
N PHE A 20 -3.32 26.48 13.12
CA PHE A 20 -3.84 26.24 14.46
C PHE A 20 -5.28 26.71 14.61
N LEU A 21 -5.69 27.76 13.90
CA LEU A 21 -7.12 28.15 13.84
C LEU A 21 -7.96 27.06 13.19
N PHE A 22 -7.49 26.49 12.08
CA PHE A 22 -8.21 25.40 11.42
C PHE A 22 -8.28 24.13 12.30
N LYS A 23 -7.24 23.85 13.08
CA LYS A 23 -7.28 22.74 14.05
C LYS A 23 -8.31 23.00 15.15
N ALA A 24 -8.37 24.22 15.68
CA ALA A 24 -9.38 24.60 16.67
C ALA A 24 -10.80 24.52 16.09
N ALA A 25 -11.01 25.07 14.88
CA ALA A 25 -12.31 24.98 14.20
C ALA A 25 -12.71 23.52 13.91
N ALA A 26 -11.78 22.68 13.47
CA ALA A 26 -12.02 21.27 13.25
C ALA A 26 -12.40 20.52 14.54
N GLN A 27 -11.81 20.90 15.69
CA GLN A 27 -12.18 20.34 16.99
C GLN A 27 -13.58 20.77 17.46
N ILE A 28 -13.94 22.05 17.26
CA ILE A 28 -15.29 22.56 17.56
C ILE A 28 -16.35 21.86 16.70
N LEU A 29 -16.06 21.66 15.43
CA LEU A 29 -16.98 20.98 14.50
C LEU A 29 -17.12 19.48 14.80
N LYS A 30 -16.08 18.85 15.35
CA LYS A 30 -16.13 17.46 15.81
C LYS A 30 -17.21 17.25 16.88
N GLU A 31 -17.27 18.16 17.84
CA GLU A 31 -18.26 18.12 18.91
C GLU A 31 -19.70 18.34 18.40
N LYS A 32 -19.85 18.90 17.17
CA LYS A 32 -21.13 19.25 16.55
C LYS A 32 -21.46 18.44 15.27
N ARG A 33 -20.92 17.23 15.07
CA ARG A 33 -21.15 16.35 13.90
C ARG A 33 -20.58 16.83 12.56
N GLY A 34 -19.62 17.75 12.53
CA GLY A 34 -19.03 18.26 11.29
C GLY A 34 -17.53 17.98 11.10
N TYR A 35 -16.94 17.13 11.94
CA TYR A 35 -15.49 16.95 12.01
C TYR A 35 -14.84 16.47 10.71
N GLU A 36 -15.44 15.48 10.05
CA GLU A 36 -14.84 14.90 8.84
C GLU A 36 -14.80 15.90 7.68
N MET A 37 -15.86 16.70 7.51
CA MET A 37 -15.89 17.76 6.49
C MET A 37 -14.87 18.87 6.77
N ALA A 38 -14.74 19.29 8.04
CA ALA A 38 -13.80 20.34 8.42
C ALA A 38 -12.34 19.85 8.34
N TYR A 39 -12.08 18.60 8.70
CA TYR A 39 -10.76 17.99 8.58
C TYR A 39 -10.42 17.75 7.11
N GLY A 40 -11.39 17.33 6.29
CA GLY A 40 -11.26 17.22 4.85
C GLY A 40 -10.91 18.56 4.20
N GLY A 41 -11.63 19.65 4.56
CA GLY A 41 -11.32 21.00 4.12
C GLY A 41 -9.91 21.47 4.53
N TYR A 42 -9.50 21.20 5.78
CA TYR A 42 -8.12 21.45 6.24
C TYR A 42 -7.08 20.70 5.39
N CYS A 43 -7.33 19.42 5.11
CA CYS A 43 -6.41 18.63 4.31
C CYS A 43 -6.31 19.15 2.87
N ILE A 44 -7.42 19.53 2.24
CA ILE A 44 -7.41 20.10 0.88
C ILE A 44 -6.62 21.41 0.82
N LEU A 45 -6.72 22.28 1.84
CA LEU A 45 -6.02 23.55 1.88
C LEU A 45 -4.51 23.42 2.13
N PHE A 46 -4.08 22.50 2.98
CA PHE A 46 -2.68 22.38 3.42
C PHE A 46 -1.93 21.20 2.82
N ARG A 47 -2.67 20.28 2.22
CA ARG A 47 -2.14 19.09 1.55
C ARG A 47 -2.99 18.81 0.30
N PRO A 48 -2.97 19.73 -0.67
CA PRO A 48 -3.86 19.61 -1.82
C PRO A 48 -3.60 18.32 -2.58
N PRO A 49 -4.61 17.79 -3.30
CA PRO A 49 -4.40 16.71 -4.26
C PRO A 49 -3.32 17.14 -5.26
N SER A 50 -2.48 16.21 -5.67
CA SER A 50 -1.48 16.47 -6.70
C SER A 50 -2.16 16.76 -8.04
N PRO A 51 -1.65 17.72 -8.82
CA PRO A 51 -2.05 17.88 -10.20
C PRO A 51 -1.63 16.66 -11.03
N ILE A 52 -2.26 16.49 -12.18
CA ILE A 52 -1.89 15.50 -13.18
C ILE A 52 -1.12 16.24 -14.28
N ARG A 53 0.13 15.81 -14.52
CA ARG A 53 0.91 16.32 -15.62
C ARG A 53 0.49 15.63 -16.92
N THR A 54 0.26 16.38 -17.96
CA THR A 54 0.00 15.84 -19.30
C THR A 54 1.26 15.15 -19.82
N VAL A 55 1.10 13.98 -20.37
CA VAL A 55 2.11 13.23 -21.12
C VAL A 55 1.59 12.96 -22.52
N ASP A 56 2.46 12.55 -23.39
CA ASP A 56 2.12 12.10 -24.73
C ASP A 56 1.19 10.88 -24.69
N ASP A 57 0.21 10.82 -25.57
CA ASP A 57 -0.79 9.75 -25.61
C ASP A 57 -0.15 8.38 -25.92
N GLU A 58 0.90 8.35 -26.71
CA GLU A 58 1.63 7.12 -27.03
C GLU A 58 2.42 6.64 -25.80
N GLU A 59 3.14 7.57 -25.10
CA GLU A 59 3.81 7.25 -23.82
C GLU A 59 2.79 6.67 -22.81
N LEU A 60 1.64 7.31 -22.67
CA LEU A 60 0.60 6.86 -21.74
C LEU A 60 0.06 5.47 -22.12
N ARG A 61 -0.19 5.24 -23.41
CA ARG A 61 -0.66 3.94 -23.91
C ARG A 61 0.33 2.82 -23.60
N VAL A 62 1.62 3.02 -23.87
CA VAL A 62 2.66 2.03 -23.56
C VAL A 62 2.70 1.71 -22.06
N ILE A 63 2.54 2.71 -21.19
CA ILE A 63 2.50 2.51 -19.74
C ILE A 63 1.26 1.70 -19.33
N ILE A 64 0.09 2.01 -19.87
CA ILE A 64 -1.16 1.31 -19.57
C ILE A 64 -1.11 -0.13 -20.07
N ASP A 65 -0.62 -0.38 -21.27
CA ASP A 65 -0.46 -1.72 -21.84
C ASP A 65 0.45 -2.60 -20.95
N ASN A 66 1.60 -2.05 -20.52
CA ASN A 66 2.50 -2.74 -19.59
C ASN A 66 1.85 -3.00 -18.23
N PHE A 67 1.06 -2.06 -17.70
CA PHE A 67 0.31 -2.27 -16.47
C PHE A 67 -0.72 -3.39 -16.66
N CYS A 68 -1.52 -3.35 -17.72
CA CYS A 68 -2.58 -4.34 -17.98
C CYS A 68 -2.01 -5.76 -18.13
N SER A 69 -0.82 -5.92 -18.73
CA SER A 69 -0.16 -7.21 -18.84
C SER A 69 0.27 -7.82 -17.50
N GLN A 70 0.47 -7.00 -16.47
CA GLN A 70 0.87 -7.41 -15.12
C GLN A 70 -0.30 -7.52 -14.15
N TYR A 71 -1.44 -6.91 -14.49
CA TYR A 71 -2.55 -6.78 -13.56
C TYR A 71 -3.19 -8.14 -13.22
N LEU A 72 -3.23 -8.45 -11.92
CA LEU A 72 -3.85 -9.66 -11.40
C LEU A 72 -5.25 -9.34 -10.85
N TYR A 73 -6.23 -10.10 -11.29
CA TYR A 73 -7.58 -10.03 -10.75
C TYR A 73 -7.66 -10.76 -9.40
N GLY A 74 -8.19 -10.08 -8.39
CA GLY A 74 -8.34 -10.61 -7.04
C GLY A 74 -7.44 -9.91 -6.02
N PHE A 75 -7.66 -10.22 -4.74
CA PHE A 75 -6.92 -9.60 -3.64
C PHE A 75 -6.33 -10.62 -2.68
N PHE A 76 -6.90 -11.81 -2.62
CA PHE A 76 -6.55 -12.83 -1.65
C PHE A 76 -6.38 -14.17 -2.33
N TYR A 77 -5.47 -14.97 -1.79
CA TYR A 77 -5.34 -16.40 -2.06
C TYR A 77 -5.68 -17.17 -0.79
N THR A 78 -6.58 -18.14 -0.91
CA THR A 78 -6.75 -19.17 0.13
C THR A 78 -5.56 -20.11 0.12
N ARG A 79 -5.43 -20.94 1.16
CA ARG A 79 -4.38 -21.95 1.24
C ARG A 79 -4.40 -22.90 0.03
N GLU A 80 -5.58 -23.33 -0.40
CA GLU A 80 -5.78 -24.22 -1.56
C GLU A 80 -5.31 -23.53 -2.86
N GLN A 81 -5.64 -22.25 -3.03
CA GLN A 81 -5.20 -21.47 -4.18
C GLN A 81 -3.68 -21.27 -4.17
N LEU A 82 -3.06 -21.08 -3.00
CA LEU A 82 -1.59 -21.01 -2.86
C LEU A 82 -0.95 -22.35 -3.25
N ILE A 83 -1.51 -23.48 -2.78
CA ILE A 83 -1.03 -24.81 -3.15
C ILE A 83 -1.17 -25.05 -4.66
N SER A 84 -2.32 -24.74 -5.23
CA SER A 84 -2.54 -24.90 -6.67
C SER A 84 -1.57 -24.06 -7.50
N LYS A 85 -1.29 -22.83 -7.08
CA LYS A 85 -0.47 -21.89 -7.84
C LYS A 85 1.03 -22.09 -7.68
N PHE A 86 1.48 -22.49 -6.50
CA PHE A 86 2.90 -22.50 -6.14
C PHE A 86 3.42 -23.86 -5.68
N GLY A 87 2.52 -24.84 -5.45
CA GLY A 87 2.87 -26.12 -4.83
C GLY A 87 3.69 -27.08 -5.70
N GLU A 88 3.88 -26.81 -6.99
CA GLU A 88 4.80 -27.54 -7.85
C GLU A 88 6.27 -27.09 -7.65
N GLN A 89 6.46 -25.81 -7.30
CA GLN A 89 7.79 -25.21 -7.21
C GLN A 89 8.29 -25.10 -5.76
N TYR A 90 7.36 -24.94 -4.79
CA TYR A 90 7.67 -24.71 -3.37
C TYR A 90 6.87 -25.63 -2.48
N ASP A 91 7.38 -25.92 -1.28
CA ASP A 91 6.70 -26.74 -0.28
C ASP A 91 5.54 -26.00 0.42
N VAL A 92 4.63 -25.46 -0.35
CA VAL A 92 3.44 -24.74 0.16
C VAL A 92 2.47 -25.68 0.90
N ARG A 93 2.54 -26.99 0.63
CA ARG A 93 1.70 -27.99 1.32
C ARG A 93 2.00 -28.09 2.80
N SER A 94 3.24 -27.77 3.19
CA SER A 94 3.67 -27.72 4.59
C SER A 94 3.20 -26.46 5.34
N LEU A 95 2.48 -25.53 4.71
CA LEU A 95 1.80 -24.46 5.43
C LEU A 95 0.83 -25.04 6.47
N PRO A 96 0.80 -24.52 7.71
CA PRO A 96 -0.16 -24.93 8.73
C PRO A 96 -1.59 -24.92 8.20
N SER A 97 -2.42 -25.85 8.63
CA SER A 97 -3.83 -25.94 8.19
C SER A 97 -4.65 -24.73 8.60
N ASP A 98 -4.25 -24.06 9.67
CA ASP A 98 -4.84 -22.82 10.19
C ASP A 98 -4.22 -21.54 9.61
N PHE A 99 -3.28 -21.66 8.64
CA PHE A 99 -2.79 -20.50 7.90
C PHE A 99 -3.91 -19.92 7.04
N ALA A 100 -4.32 -18.71 7.37
CA ALA A 100 -5.48 -18.08 6.74
C ALA A 100 -5.18 -17.68 5.28
N VAL A 101 -5.84 -16.67 4.78
CA VAL A 101 -5.61 -16.14 3.44
C VAL A 101 -4.36 -15.28 3.40
N ALA A 102 -3.78 -15.13 2.21
CA ALA A 102 -2.71 -14.17 1.93
C ALA A 102 -3.21 -13.13 0.94
N ARG A 103 -2.86 -11.87 1.14
CA ARG A 103 -3.03 -10.84 0.10
C ARG A 103 -2.01 -11.05 -1.00
N ILE A 104 -2.37 -10.69 -2.23
CA ILE A 104 -1.42 -10.74 -3.36
C ILE A 104 -0.18 -9.90 -3.05
N GLU A 105 -0.36 -8.73 -2.45
CA GLU A 105 0.73 -7.81 -2.06
C GLU A 105 1.60 -8.36 -0.93
N SER A 106 1.13 -9.36 -0.19
CA SER A 106 1.91 -10.02 0.86
C SER A 106 2.67 -11.25 0.38
N ILE A 107 2.82 -11.42 -0.94
CA ILE A 107 3.52 -12.55 -1.55
C ILE A 107 4.71 -12.03 -2.34
N ALA A 108 5.91 -12.45 -1.96
CA ALA A 108 7.13 -12.24 -2.71
C ALA A 108 7.69 -13.56 -3.22
N LYS A 109 7.91 -13.65 -4.53
CA LYS A 109 8.36 -14.87 -5.22
C LYS A 109 9.71 -14.65 -5.92
N THR A 110 10.58 -15.65 -5.81
CA THR A 110 11.81 -15.81 -6.61
C THR A 110 11.85 -17.24 -7.17
N ASP A 111 12.92 -17.63 -7.84
CA ASP A 111 13.09 -19.02 -8.29
C ASP A 111 13.44 -19.97 -7.14
N ASP A 112 14.04 -19.44 -6.05
CA ASP A 112 14.58 -20.23 -4.94
C ASP A 112 13.61 -20.32 -3.76
N PHE A 113 12.80 -19.29 -3.53
CA PHE A 113 11.89 -19.19 -2.39
C PHE A 113 10.64 -18.37 -2.66
N LEU A 114 9.66 -18.60 -1.79
CA LEU A 114 8.40 -17.88 -1.70
C LEU A 114 8.25 -17.34 -0.28
N ILE A 115 7.94 -16.06 -0.12
CA ILE A 115 7.61 -15.46 1.17
C ILE A 115 6.14 -15.07 1.14
N ILE A 116 5.38 -15.52 2.14
CA ILE A 116 3.94 -15.25 2.23
C ILE A 116 3.63 -14.63 3.60
N GLY A 117 2.95 -13.48 3.58
CA GLY A 117 2.40 -12.86 4.79
C GLY A 117 0.95 -13.25 4.99
N GLU A 118 0.62 -13.71 6.18
CA GLU A 118 -0.73 -14.07 6.55
C GLU A 118 -1.61 -12.84 6.76
N TYR A 119 -2.82 -12.90 6.23
CA TYR A 119 -3.86 -11.89 6.40
C TYR A 119 -5.03 -12.52 7.18
N ALA A 120 -4.99 -12.42 8.50
CA ALA A 120 -6.02 -12.94 9.39
C ALA A 120 -6.35 -11.90 10.47
N ASP A 121 -7.48 -12.08 11.17
CA ASP A 121 -7.93 -11.09 12.15
C ASP A 121 -7.00 -10.98 13.38
N ASN A 122 -6.35 -12.05 13.75
CA ASN A 122 -5.50 -12.11 14.95
C ASN A 122 -4.22 -12.93 14.72
N SER A 123 -3.79 -13.07 13.48
CA SER A 123 -2.57 -13.80 13.15
C SER A 123 -1.81 -13.10 12.03
N ALA A 124 -0.55 -12.80 12.29
CA ALA A 124 0.35 -12.11 11.38
C ALA A 124 1.64 -12.92 11.24
N ARG A 125 1.53 -14.15 10.73
CA ARG A 125 2.68 -15.02 10.47
C ARG A 125 3.30 -14.69 9.12
N ILE A 126 4.60 -14.94 9.00
CA ILE A 126 5.28 -14.96 7.71
C ILE A 126 5.75 -16.38 7.46
N ALA A 127 5.39 -16.94 6.31
CA ALA A 127 5.95 -18.20 5.83
C ALA A 127 7.09 -17.89 4.85
N HIS A 128 8.26 -18.46 5.10
CA HIS A 128 9.37 -18.52 4.16
C HIS A 128 9.48 -19.96 3.66
N ILE A 129 9.27 -20.16 2.38
CA ILE A 129 9.05 -21.47 1.77
C ILE A 129 10.06 -21.65 0.64
N THR A 130 10.85 -22.70 0.72
CA THR A 130 11.74 -23.17 -0.34
C THR A 130 11.11 -24.39 -1.03
N LYS A 131 11.83 -25.01 -1.96
CA LYS A 131 11.41 -26.27 -2.59
C LYS A 131 11.19 -27.40 -1.58
N ASN A 132 11.98 -27.41 -0.49
CA ASN A 132 12.07 -28.56 0.43
C ASN A 132 11.70 -28.23 1.89
N ALA A 133 11.34 -26.99 2.18
CA ALA A 133 11.07 -26.56 3.55
C ALA A 133 10.10 -25.39 3.62
N CYS A 134 9.29 -25.36 4.69
CA CYS A 134 8.42 -24.25 5.04
C CYS A 134 8.74 -23.82 6.48
N THR A 135 9.25 -22.62 6.66
CA THR A 135 9.56 -22.03 7.97
C THR A 135 8.53 -20.95 8.31
N ILE A 136 7.91 -21.04 9.47
CA ILE A 136 6.91 -20.09 9.96
C ILE A 136 7.52 -19.15 10.99
N HIS A 137 7.49 -17.86 10.71
CA HIS A 137 7.92 -16.81 11.61
C HIS A 137 6.72 -16.20 12.34
N ASN A 138 6.68 -16.38 13.66
CA ASN A 138 5.63 -15.86 14.55
C ASN A 138 5.96 -14.48 15.15
N PHE A 139 6.95 -13.79 14.63
CA PHE A 139 7.48 -12.54 15.17
C PHE A 139 6.39 -11.49 15.45
N TYR A 140 5.46 -11.30 14.52
CA TYR A 140 4.42 -10.29 14.66
C TYR A 140 3.29 -10.67 15.60
N ASN A 141 3.05 -11.95 15.83
CA ASN A 141 2.04 -12.42 16.80
C ASN A 141 2.42 -12.05 18.24
N GLN A 142 3.69 -11.78 18.51
CA GLN A 142 4.18 -11.34 19.82
C GLN A 142 4.05 -9.84 20.04
N ILE A 143 3.64 -9.08 19.01
CA ILE A 143 3.55 -7.62 19.06
C ILE A 143 2.08 -7.21 19.21
N ALA A 144 1.71 -6.77 20.41
CA ALA A 144 0.35 -6.33 20.70
C ALA A 144 -0.13 -5.26 19.70
N GLY A 145 -1.30 -5.48 19.12
CA GLY A 145 -1.92 -4.58 18.14
C GLY A 145 -1.51 -4.80 16.68
N VAL A 146 -0.66 -5.77 16.37
CA VAL A 146 -0.50 -6.25 14.99
C VAL A 146 -1.56 -7.31 14.72
N ARG A 147 -2.33 -7.14 13.65
CA ARG A 147 -3.41 -8.07 13.28
C ARG A 147 -3.01 -8.97 12.12
N HIS A 148 -2.43 -8.41 11.07
CA HIS A 148 -2.08 -9.14 9.85
C HIS A 148 -0.98 -8.43 9.06
N ILE A 149 -0.45 -9.12 8.07
CA ILE A 149 0.53 -8.60 7.11
C ILE A 149 -0.21 -7.97 5.92
N HIS A 150 0.13 -6.72 5.57
CA HIS A 150 -0.45 -6.03 4.42
C HIS A 150 0.33 -6.25 3.13
N ALA A 151 1.65 -6.06 3.16
CA ALA A 151 2.47 -6.24 1.99
C ALA A 151 3.87 -6.76 2.35
N ILE A 152 4.43 -7.51 1.43
CA ILE A 152 5.82 -7.98 1.44
C ILE A 152 6.45 -7.62 0.10
N TYR A 153 7.63 -7.01 0.13
CA TYR A 153 8.40 -6.73 -1.06
C TYR A 153 9.83 -7.22 -0.89
N TYR A 154 10.29 -8.04 -1.81
CA TYR A 154 11.66 -8.52 -1.88
C TYR A 154 12.46 -7.74 -2.92
N CYS A 155 13.56 -7.15 -2.50
CA CYS A 155 14.52 -6.51 -3.39
C CYS A 155 15.67 -7.47 -3.73
N ARG A 156 15.66 -8.02 -4.94
CA ARG A 156 16.65 -9.00 -5.42
C ARG A 156 18.09 -8.48 -5.32
N ILE A 157 18.31 -7.20 -5.61
CA ILE A 157 19.67 -6.59 -5.64
C ILE A 157 20.31 -6.57 -4.25
N SER A 158 19.55 -6.29 -3.21
CA SER A 158 20.08 -6.14 -1.83
C SER A 158 19.74 -7.30 -0.91
N GLY A 159 18.95 -8.29 -1.35
CA GLY A 159 18.40 -9.34 -0.48
C GLY A 159 17.44 -8.82 0.59
N THR A 160 17.03 -7.55 0.50
CA THR A 160 16.16 -6.91 1.51
C THR A 160 14.70 -7.29 1.28
N VAL A 161 14.03 -7.61 2.39
CA VAL A 161 12.58 -7.83 2.44
C VAL A 161 11.93 -6.73 3.27
N PHE A 162 11.02 -5.99 2.69
CA PHE A 162 10.17 -5.03 3.41
C PHE A 162 8.84 -5.70 3.75
N VAL A 163 8.43 -5.54 5.01
CA VAL A 163 7.17 -6.08 5.51
C VAL A 163 6.34 -4.95 6.13
N THR A 164 5.08 -4.83 5.73
CA THR A 164 4.14 -3.91 6.35
C THR A 164 3.03 -4.66 7.05
N THR A 165 2.62 -4.13 8.21
CA THR A 165 1.49 -4.65 8.97
C THR A 165 0.33 -3.67 8.95
N GLY A 166 -0.86 -4.15 9.24
CA GLY A 166 -2.07 -3.35 9.12
C GLY A 166 -3.01 -3.35 10.29
N ASP A 167 -3.91 -2.54 10.13
CA ASP A 167 -5.07 -1.96 10.77
C ASP A 167 -4.75 -1.25 12.09
N THR A 168 -4.52 -1.95 13.18
CA THR A 168 -4.38 -1.31 14.49
C THR A 168 -2.97 -0.78 14.73
N LEU A 169 -1.95 -1.62 14.59
CA LEU A 169 -0.56 -1.22 14.67
C LEU A 169 0.11 -1.38 13.32
N LYS A 170 0.43 -0.25 12.70
CA LYS A 170 0.96 -0.17 11.33
C LYS A 170 2.46 0.01 11.37
N LEU A 171 3.18 -1.02 11.00
CA LEU A 171 4.64 -1.08 11.02
C LEU A 171 5.18 -1.11 9.59
N LEU A 172 6.41 -0.68 9.43
CA LEU A 172 7.27 -0.97 8.28
C LEU A 172 8.58 -1.52 8.83
N ASP A 173 8.82 -2.79 8.57
CA ASP A 173 9.98 -3.52 9.06
C ASP A 173 10.85 -4.00 7.90
N GLN A 174 12.14 -4.07 8.15
CA GLN A 174 13.14 -4.60 7.24
C GLN A 174 13.59 -5.97 7.73
N TRP A 175 13.55 -6.92 6.81
CA TRP A 175 14.10 -8.26 6.93
C TRP A 175 15.15 -8.46 5.84
N GLN A 176 15.90 -9.52 5.87
CA GLN A 176 16.90 -9.88 4.88
C GLN A 176 16.95 -11.39 4.70
N ILE A 177 17.19 -11.83 3.47
CA ILE A 177 17.57 -13.22 3.21
C ILE A 177 19.07 -13.35 3.44
N LYS A 178 19.46 -14.20 4.39
CA LYS A 178 20.84 -14.55 4.73
C LYS A 178 20.97 -16.08 4.78
N GLU A 179 21.88 -16.64 4.03
CA GLU A 179 22.13 -18.09 4.02
C GLU A 179 20.83 -18.91 3.83
N ASN A 180 19.96 -18.43 2.94
CA ASN A 180 18.61 -18.98 2.68
C ASN A 180 17.62 -18.90 3.85
N GLU A 181 17.88 -18.09 4.86
CA GLU A 181 16.96 -17.83 5.97
C GLU A 181 16.42 -16.39 5.94
N LEU A 182 15.17 -16.24 6.34
CA LEU A 182 14.53 -14.93 6.50
C LEU A 182 14.80 -14.38 7.90
N VAL A 183 15.65 -13.36 8.00
CA VAL A 183 16.13 -12.78 9.26
C VAL A 183 15.61 -11.36 9.46
N TYR A 184 15.04 -11.06 10.62
CA TYR A 184 14.65 -9.71 11.01
C TYR A 184 15.88 -8.81 11.20
N VAL A 185 15.82 -7.60 10.62
CA VAL A 185 16.92 -6.63 10.70
C VAL A 185 16.56 -5.49 11.63
N LYS A 186 15.51 -4.74 11.29
CA LYS A 186 15.11 -3.55 12.07
C LYS A 186 13.71 -3.06 11.73
N ARG A 187 13.15 -2.24 12.61
CA ARG A 187 11.96 -1.46 12.37
C ARG A 187 12.33 -0.11 11.76
N ILE A 188 11.75 0.19 10.59
CA ILE A 188 11.95 1.46 9.90
C ILE A 188 10.93 2.48 10.37
N LYS A 189 9.66 2.08 10.49
CA LYS A 189 8.58 2.98 10.90
C LYS A 189 7.55 2.27 11.76
N LYS A 190 7.19 2.92 12.88
CA LYS A 190 6.09 2.52 13.75
C LYS A 190 4.92 3.48 13.54
N ARG A 191 3.74 2.93 13.26
CA ARG A 191 2.40 3.48 13.34
C ARG A 191 1.93 4.67 12.50
N PHE A 192 0.66 4.87 12.41
CA PHE A 192 -0.22 5.88 11.82
C PHE A 192 -0.24 6.01 10.31
N ALA A 193 0.77 5.64 9.59
CA ALA A 193 0.69 5.47 8.16
C ALA A 193 0.66 3.97 7.88
N GLY A 194 -0.51 3.40 7.69
CA GLY A 194 -0.61 2.05 7.18
C GLY A 194 -0.11 2.04 5.75
N TYR A 195 0.87 1.22 5.47
CA TYR A 195 1.23 0.95 4.10
C TYR A 195 0.62 -0.37 3.69
N THR A 196 -0.14 -0.33 2.61
CA THR A 196 -0.81 -1.50 2.03
C THR A 196 -0.15 -2.00 0.77
N ALA A 197 0.71 -1.19 0.17
CA ALA A 197 1.40 -1.50 -1.06
C ALA A 197 2.85 -1.04 -1.01
N ILE A 198 3.74 -1.80 -1.62
CA ILE A 198 5.17 -1.49 -1.76
C ILE A 198 5.58 -1.82 -3.19
N THR A 199 6.36 -0.95 -3.80
CA THR A 199 7.05 -1.25 -5.05
C THR A 199 8.36 -0.50 -5.16
N LYS A 200 9.19 -0.85 -6.12
CA LYS A 200 10.41 -0.13 -6.49
C LYS A 200 10.27 0.40 -7.91
N ALA A 201 10.59 1.66 -8.10
CA ALA A 201 10.70 2.26 -9.41
C ALA A 201 11.81 3.32 -9.38
N ASN A 202 12.60 3.41 -10.46
CA ASN A 202 13.72 4.35 -10.56
C ASN A 202 14.60 4.33 -9.28
N ASP A 203 15.05 3.14 -8.89
CA ASP A 203 15.90 2.87 -7.71
C ASP A 203 15.36 3.35 -6.35
N THR A 204 14.12 3.79 -6.29
CA THR A 204 13.48 4.27 -5.07
C THR A 204 12.32 3.35 -4.68
N PHE A 205 12.19 3.06 -3.38
CA PHE A 205 11.02 2.36 -2.84
C PHE A 205 9.88 3.34 -2.58
N TYR A 206 8.68 2.91 -2.94
CA TYR A 206 7.44 3.64 -2.76
C TYR A 206 6.45 2.83 -1.93
N PHE A 207 5.76 3.49 -1.02
CA PHE A 207 4.80 2.92 -0.09
C PHE A 207 3.46 3.62 -0.24
N GLY A 208 2.39 2.87 -0.45
CA GLY A 208 1.02 3.38 -0.58
C GLY A 208 0.24 3.32 0.73
N THR A 209 -0.50 4.37 1.05
CA THR A 209 -1.24 4.48 2.32
C THR A 209 -2.70 4.07 2.22
N ASP A 210 -3.31 3.70 3.35
CA ASP A 210 -4.67 3.19 3.49
C ASP A 210 -5.52 3.96 4.51
N PHE A 211 -5.44 5.25 4.54
CA PHE A 211 -6.23 6.03 5.47
C PHE A 211 -7.72 6.09 5.07
N SER A 212 -8.61 5.78 5.99
CA SER A 212 -10.07 5.87 5.78
C SER A 212 -10.63 7.29 5.86
N SER A 213 -10.03 8.17 6.66
CA SER A 213 -10.56 9.52 6.93
C SER A 213 -9.56 10.63 6.62
N ARG A 214 -8.52 10.34 5.86
CA ARG A 214 -7.45 11.28 5.53
C ARG A 214 -7.05 11.13 4.07
N PRO A 215 -6.43 12.17 3.48
CA PRO A 215 -5.81 12.02 2.19
C PRO A 215 -4.77 10.93 2.16
N ASN A 216 -4.86 10.09 1.14
CA ASN A 216 -3.88 9.05 0.87
C ASN A 216 -2.77 9.58 -0.03
N TYR A 217 -1.59 8.96 0.07
CA TYR A 217 -0.40 9.38 -0.65
C TYR A 217 0.54 8.20 -0.93
N ILE A 218 1.42 8.39 -1.88
CA ILE A 218 2.64 7.61 -2.06
C ILE A 218 3.73 8.25 -1.22
N GLU A 219 4.42 7.48 -0.37
CA GLU A 219 5.59 7.94 0.37
C GLU A 219 6.84 7.23 -0.18
N SER A 220 7.84 7.98 -0.58
CA SER A 220 9.13 7.41 -0.96
C SER A 220 9.99 7.09 0.28
N LEU A 221 11.03 6.27 0.11
CA LEU A 221 11.89 5.85 1.22
C LEU A 221 12.57 7.05 1.93
N ASP A 222 12.84 8.14 1.20
CA ASP A 222 13.36 9.42 1.72
C ASP A 222 12.30 10.28 2.42
N ARG A 223 11.11 9.72 2.67
CA ARG A 223 9.98 10.35 3.40
C ARG A 223 9.26 11.48 2.66
N LYS A 224 9.45 11.64 1.37
CA LYS A 224 8.64 12.56 0.57
C LYS A 224 7.27 11.98 0.32
N LYS A 225 6.25 12.83 0.41
CA LYS A 225 4.84 12.46 0.26
C LYS A 225 4.27 13.10 -0.98
N HIS A 226 3.69 12.26 -1.84
CA HIS A 226 3.01 12.67 -3.05
C HIS A 226 1.53 12.28 -2.88
N PHE A 227 0.68 13.28 -2.62
CA PHE A 227 -0.74 13.04 -2.41
C PHE A 227 -1.40 12.62 -3.72
N PHE A 228 -2.31 11.66 -3.64
CA PHE A 228 -3.02 11.20 -4.83
C PHE A 228 -3.82 12.34 -5.49
N PRO A 229 -4.05 12.29 -6.82
CA PRO A 229 -4.92 13.21 -7.53
C PRO A 229 -6.36 13.15 -6.99
N LYS A 230 -7.17 14.18 -7.31
CA LYS A 230 -8.52 14.39 -6.75
C LYS A 230 -9.40 13.13 -6.78
N LYS A 231 -9.39 12.35 -7.88
CA LYS A 231 -10.20 11.13 -8.03
C LYS A 231 -9.80 10.00 -7.07
N ALA A 232 -8.55 9.94 -6.62
CA ALA A 232 -8.02 8.92 -5.73
C ALA A 232 -7.64 9.44 -4.34
N TYR A 233 -7.85 10.73 -4.06
CA TYR A 233 -7.32 11.44 -2.90
C TYR A 233 -7.72 10.83 -1.55
N TYR A 234 -8.98 10.39 -1.42
CA TYR A 234 -9.50 9.72 -0.24
C TYR A 234 -9.62 8.21 -0.39
N LYS A 235 -9.22 7.66 -1.53
CA LYS A 235 -9.27 6.22 -1.78
C LYS A 235 -8.05 5.54 -1.17
N HIS A 236 -8.25 4.36 -0.60
CA HIS A 236 -7.18 3.52 -0.08
C HIS A 236 -6.31 3.01 -1.21
N CYS A 237 -5.01 3.03 -1.04
CA CYS A 237 -4.13 2.32 -1.95
C CYS A 237 -4.22 0.82 -1.67
N LEU A 238 -4.62 0.04 -2.67
CA LEU A 238 -4.69 -1.41 -2.55
C LEU A 238 -3.37 -2.06 -2.91
N THR A 239 -2.83 -1.74 -4.08
CA THR A 239 -1.65 -2.39 -4.64
C THR A 239 -0.85 -1.44 -5.51
N PHE A 240 0.42 -1.76 -5.69
CA PHE A 240 1.34 -1.11 -6.60
C PHE A 240 1.89 -2.09 -7.61
N TYR A 241 2.07 -1.59 -8.83
CA TYR A 241 2.86 -2.24 -9.88
C TYR A 241 4.01 -1.31 -10.29
N SER A 242 5.21 -1.87 -10.46
CA SER A 242 6.30 -1.19 -11.14
C SER A 242 6.12 -1.37 -12.64
N VAL A 243 6.04 -0.27 -13.36
CA VAL A 243 5.87 -0.28 -14.81
C VAL A 243 7.10 0.36 -15.44
N LEU A 244 7.77 -0.38 -16.34
CA LEU A 244 8.98 0.06 -17.05
C LEU A 244 10.09 0.56 -16.11
N ASP A 245 10.19 0.02 -14.90
CA ASP A 245 11.11 0.45 -13.82
C ASP A 245 11.14 1.97 -13.53
N ARG A 246 10.16 2.70 -14.05
CA ARG A 246 10.04 4.15 -13.91
C ARG A 246 8.75 4.59 -13.24
N TYR A 247 7.65 3.93 -13.56
CA TYR A 247 6.33 4.36 -13.12
C TYR A 247 5.80 3.47 -12.00
N VAL A 248 5.06 4.08 -11.08
CA VAL A 248 4.26 3.38 -10.07
C VAL A 248 2.80 3.45 -10.49
N ALA A 249 2.24 2.34 -10.89
CA ALA A 249 0.80 2.20 -11.12
C ALA A 249 0.13 1.80 -9.81
N ALA A 250 -0.67 2.71 -9.24
CA ALA A 250 -1.36 2.55 -7.97
C ALA A 250 -2.84 2.27 -8.21
N ILE A 251 -3.34 1.17 -7.65
CA ILE A 251 -4.78 0.89 -7.61
C ILE A 251 -5.35 1.38 -6.30
N ASN A 252 -6.36 2.23 -6.37
CA ASN A 252 -7.04 2.82 -5.23
C ASN A 252 -8.52 2.43 -5.23
N THR A 253 -9.11 2.26 -4.03
CA THR A 253 -10.55 2.00 -3.85
C THR A 253 -11.12 2.77 -2.66
N ALA A 254 -12.42 3.08 -2.70
CA ALA A 254 -13.13 3.59 -1.54
C ALA A 254 -13.34 2.45 -0.52
N MET A 255 -13.40 2.78 0.78
CA MET A 255 -13.50 1.78 1.84
C MET A 255 -14.88 1.12 1.89
N ASP A 256 -15.93 1.90 1.69
CA ASP A 256 -17.33 1.49 1.64
C ASP A 256 -17.70 0.71 0.37
N GLU A 257 -16.86 0.84 -0.66
CA GLU A 257 -17.01 0.18 -1.95
C GLU A 257 -15.82 -0.75 -2.26
N PHE A 258 -15.28 -1.43 -1.23
CA PHE A 258 -14.06 -2.21 -1.36
C PHE A 258 -14.12 -3.17 -2.55
N GLY A 259 -13.31 -2.87 -3.55
CA GLY A 259 -13.21 -3.64 -4.79
C GLY A 259 -14.21 -3.29 -5.90
N LYS A 260 -15.22 -2.43 -5.67
CA LYS A 260 -16.25 -2.09 -6.68
C LYS A 260 -15.83 -0.93 -7.60
N GLN A 261 -15.32 0.16 -7.03
CA GLN A 261 -14.87 1.32 -7.82
C GLN A 261 -13.37 1.52 -7.68
N LYS A 262 -12.61 0.88 -8.53
CA LYS A 262 -11.16 1.02 -8.55
C LYS A 262 -10.75 2.21 -9.40
N THR A 263 -9.71 2.89 -8.98
CA THR A 263 -9.07 3.98 -9.71
C THR A 263 -7.61 3.60 -9.94
N LEU A 264 -7.14 3.71 -11.17
CA LEU A 264 -5.73 3.63 -11.51
C LEU A 264 -5.13 5.02 -11.47
N SER A 265 -4.05 5.18 -10.70
CA SER A 265 -3.22 6.38 -10.68
C SER A 265 -1.81 6.01 -11.09
N ILE A 266 -1.22 6.72 -12.04
CA ILE A 266 0.15 6.49 -12.50
C ILE A 266 1.03 7.64 -12.04
N PHE A 267 2.10 7.31 -11.33
CA PHE A 267 3.09 8.23 -10.79
C PHE A 267 4.44 8.01 -11.49
N ASP A 268 5.03 9.07 -12.04
CA ASP A 268 6.37 9.07 -12.63
C ASP A 268 7.42 9.14 -11.51
N GLY A 269 8.14 8.05 -11.29
CA GLY A 269 9.17 7.95 -10.25
C GLY A 269 10.41 8.81 -10.50
N VAL A 270 10.64 9.28 -11.73
CA VAL A 270 11.73 10.19 -12.09
C VAL A 270 11.32 11.64 -11.82
N LYS A 271 10.20 12.07 -12.40
CA LYS A 271 9.72 13.45 -12.30
C LYS A 271 9.00 13.75 -10.98
N LYS A 272 8.64 12.71 -10.21
CA LYS A 272 7.94 12.81 -8.93
C LYS A 272 6.56 13.46 -9.04
N GLU A 273 5.84 13.14 -10.11
CA GLU A 273 4.55 13.71 -10.47
C GLU A 273 3.57 12.63 -10.92
N PHE A 274 2.28 12.85 -10.67
CA PHE A 274 1.24 12.02 -11.27
C PHE A 274 1.02 12.40 -12.73
N ILE A 275 0.91 11.40 -13.59
CA ILE A 275 0.67 11.58 -15.03
C ILE A 275 -0.71 11.07 -15.47
N PHE A 276 -1.40 10.28 -14.62
CA PHE A 276 -2.69 9.71 -14.93
C PHE A 276 -3.50 9.41 -13.67
N CYS A 277 -4.83 9.54 -13.73
CA CYS A 277 -5.72 9.09 -12.67
C CYS A 277 -7.15 8.91 -13.22
N GLU A 278 -7.60 7.66 -13.41
CA GLU A 278 -8.92 7.37 -13.97
C GLU A 278 -9.53 6.09 -13.37
N GLU A 279 -10.83 5.91 -13.55
CA GLU A 279 -11.55 4.69 -13.16
C GLU A 279 -11.07 3.49 -13.97
N MET A 280 -10.75 2.39 -13.27
CA MET A 280 -10.18 1.20 -13.91
C MET A 280 -11.10 0.52 -14.92
N GLU A 281 -12.40 0.58 -14.69
CA GLU A 281 -13.38 -0.01 -15.62
C GLU A 281 -13.23 0.55 -17.03
N LYS A 282 -13.04 1.86 -17.14
CA LYS A 282 -12.82 2.54 -18.43
C LYS A 282 -11.53 2.15 -19.14
N ILE A 283 -10.56 1.63 -18.37
CA ILE A 283 -9.23 1.26 -18.87
C ILE A 283 -9.21 -0.20 -19.29
N ILE A 284 -9.82 -1.09 -18.49
CA ILE A 284 -9.72 -2.54 -18.65
C ILE A 284 -10.76 -3.07 -19.65
N GLU A 285 -11.89 -2.38 -19.83
CA GLU A 285 -12.93 -2.79 -20.77
C GLU A 285 -12.41 -3.11 -22.19
N PRO A 286 -11.54 -2.27 -22.80
CA PRO A 286 -10.95 -2.57 -24.11
C PRO A 286 -10.06 -3.81 -24.13
N TYR A 287 -9.53 -4.25 -22.96
CA TYR A 287 -8.62 -5.39 -22.86
C TYR A 287 -9.32 -6.73 -22.54
N LYS A 288 -10.56 -6.67 -22.02
CA LYS A 288 -11.35 -7.90 -21.74
C LYS A 288 -11.68 -8.68 -23.01
N ASP A 289 -11.96 -7.98 -24.11
CA ASP A 289 -12.30 -8.59 -25.39
C ASP A 289 -11.12 -9.30 -26.07
N ASN A 290 -9.89 -8.95 -25.71
CA ASN A 290 -8.68 -9.56 -26.27
C ASN A 290 -8.21 -10.81 -25.52
N SER A 291 -8.59 -10.98 -24.24
CA SER A 291 -8.20 -12.15 -23.43
C SER A 291 -8.99 -13.44 -23.76
N SER A 292 -10.08 -13.35 -24.53
CA SER A 292 -10.79 -14.49 -25.08
C SER A 292 -10.15 -15.07 -26.36
N ARG A 293 -9.00 -14.54 -26.80
CA ARG A 293 -8.25 -14.97 -27.99
C ARG A 293 -6.87 -15.57 -27.69
N LEU A 294 -6.54 -15.79 -26.44
CA LEU A 294 -5.37 -16.54 -25.95
C LEU A 294 -5.88 -17.70 -25.09
#